data_e7b7bd870aa1155bbc9f4fc9c659fc3f
#
_entry.id   e7b7bd870aa1155bbc9f4fc9c659fc3f
#
_cell.length_a   1.000
_cell.length_b   1.000
_cell.length_c   1.000
_cell.angle_alpha   90.00
_cell.angle_beta   90.00
_cell.angle_gamma   90.00
#
_symmetry.space_group_name_H-M   'P 1'
#
loop_
_entity.id
_entity.type
_entity.pdbx_description
1 polymer ?
#
loop_
_entity_poly.entity_id
_entity_poly.type
_entity_poly.pdbx_seq_one_letter_code
_entity_poly.pdbx_strand_id
1 'polypeptide(L)'
;MKNKKTLILKILILLTAIVTGLGLAAKTQAAEVTDYTQQTSITKDGVPLTSDSTVMTNETLSVTTSFTFPSSQTIAEGDTLTFSLPQELTLITPLNFQVSDVVNHKGEVVGKAQANPASQTVTVTFSNYFTNYTEQKEMSLTFNVRVNNDKVQNSGPVSFKFGQTDFSFQYEKVEGTAGEYEMKYGYQDSSDPKIVKWRIILNARQDMLRNMVISDNFGDGLTLVPGTLRAVRYAPVEGGIRNEAHILTLPVLDNFTNKAVLTQNANGDANGFTINFGDNYNWPMYIEYSTRVPDGVQVGDVVNNTLSWTAKGFPERTITKSVRLEDGSGKGSALLAKDVMIKAQKKLVNKELEKGQFTFGLFDENGNLLQTVTNEADGSINFKALNYSAAGTYRYSIKEIPGNDPNYVYDDKEAQLTVTVTDVNGELLGSVKYDLDPVFTNTYRGNDPGKAVQPPTPGNNNNPNNNPNNNPNNNPNNTPGNGNNTPGNSSDNPKGGTDNPGNGNNNSNNGTNDPGAAGGNKKVLPKTGQETTLWLSVAGLAILVGFGSYVFLQKKTR
;
A
#
# COMPACT_ATOMS: atom_id res chain seq x y z
N MET A 1 50.07 58.01 -2.73
CA MET A 1 49.33 56.99 -3.48
C MET A 1 49.66 55.57 -3.04
N LYS A 2 50.82 55.21 -2.47
CA LYS A 2 51.18 53.85 -2.01
C LYS A 2 50.31 53.34 -0.87
N ASN A 3 49.94 54.18 0.12
CA ASN A 3 49.17 53.77 1.29
C ASN A 3 47.70 53.43 1.02
N LYS A 4 47.07 53.95 -0.03
CA LYS A 4 45.68 53.62 -0.40
C LYS A 4 45.58 52.25 -1.06
N LYS A 5 46.57 51.85 -1.88
CA LYS A 5 46.59 50.51 -2.51
C LYS A 5 46.79 49.40 -1.49
N THR A 6 47.63 49.61 -0.46
CA THR A 6 47.86 48.63 0.62
C THR A 6 46.65 48.50 1.55
N LEU A 7 45.90 49.58 1.77
CA LEU A 7 44.66 49.52 2.56
C LEU A 7 43.55 48.80 1.81
N ILE A 8 43.38 49.04 0.50
CA ILE A 8 42.41 48.34 -0.34
C ILE A 8 42.73 46.84 -0.44
N LEU A 9 44.01 46.47 -0.57
CA LEU A 9 44.43 45.08 -0.60
C LEU A 9 44.16 44.36 0.74
N LYS A 10 44.40 45.02 1.88
CA LYS A 10 44.07 44.47 3.21
C LYS A 10 42.58 44.34 3.46
N ILE A 11 41.76 45.26 2.96
CA ILE A 11 40.29 45.19 3.03
C ILE A 11 39.79 44.08 2.11
N LEU A 12 40.37 43.87 0.93
CA LEU A 12 40.00 42.79 0.01
C LEU A 12 40.36 41.39 0.58
N ILE A 13 41.53 41.29 1.24
CA ILE A 13 41.96 40.05 1.92
C ILE A 13 41.07 39.77 3.16
N LEU A 14 40.66 40.82 3.88
CA LEU A 14 39.74 40.67 5.02
C LEU A 14 38.33 40.30 4.56
N LEU A 15 37.84 40.84 3.43
CA LEU A 15 36.54 40.43 2.84
C LEU A 15 36.56 39.00 2.31
N THR A 16 37.68 38.56 1.69
CA THR A 16 37.82 37.14 1.28
C THR A 16 37.91 36.22 2.47
N ALA A 17 38.59 36.62 3.56
CA ALA A 17 38.64 35.81 4.79
C ALA A 17 37.28 35.73 5.53
N ILE A 18 36.45 36.79 5.46
CA ILE A 18 35.09 36.79 6.00
C ILE A 18 34.15 35.94 5.15
N VAL A 19 34.31 35.91 3.81
CA VAL A 19 33.51 35.05 2.91
C VAL A 19 33.93 33.59 3.01
N THR A 20 35.19 33.29 3.36
CA THR A 20 35.62 31.89 3.62
C THR A 20 35.40 31.46 5.08
N GLY A 21 35.21 32.41 6.01
CA GLY A 21 34.93 32.14 7.44
C GLY A 21 33.44 32.07 7.82
N LEU A 22 32.56 32.64 6.99
CA LEU A 22 31.14 32.26 6.98
C LEU A 22 31.07 30.94 6.27
N GLY A 23 31.20 29.83 7.03
CA GLY A 23 30.78 28.53 6.58
C GLY A 23 29.33 28.69 6.11
N LEU A 24 29.15 28.92 4.84
CA LEU A 24 27.96 28.54 4.14
C LEU A 24 27.86 27.03 4.45
N ALA A 25 27.06 26.67 5.45
CA ALA A 25 26.44 25.37 5.43
C ALA A 25 25.81 25.31 4.04
N ALA A 26 26.50 24.73 3.09
CA ALA A 26 25.93 24.35 1.81
C ALA A 26 24.71 23.53 2.24
N LYS A 27 23.50 24.10 2.09
CA LYS A 27 22.32 23.25 2.07
C LYS A 27 22.65 22.24 0.99
N THR A 28 22.96 21.03 1.39
CA THR A 28 23.08 19.91 0.48
C THR A 28 21.79 19.95 -0.32
N GLN A 29 21.92 20.20 -1.61
CA GLN A 29 20.75 20.16 -2.50
C GLN A 29 20.19 18.76 -2.35
N ALA A 30 18.89 18.66 -2.08
CA ALA A 30 18.18 17.38 -1.98
C ALA A 30 18.57 16.50 -3.17
N ALA A 31 19.05 15.30 -2.88
CA ALA A 31 19.49 14.34 -3.88
C ALA A 31 18.38 13.35 -4.20
N GLU A 32 18.36 12.83 -5.42
CA GLU A 32 17.52 11.69 -5.77
C GLU A 32 18.21 10.39 -5.33
N VAL A 33 17.51 9.58 -4.53
CA VAL A 33 17.98 8.27 -4.08
C VAL A 33 17.72 7.26 -5.18
N THR A 34 18.80 6.70 -5.74
CA THR A 34 18.74 5.81 -6.92
C THR A 34 19.28 4.41 -6.67
N ASP A 35 20.02 4.18 -5.58
CA ASP A 35 20.56 2.87 -5.24
C ASP A 35 19.63 2.14 -4.26
N TYR A 36 18.76 1.31 -4.81
CA TYR A 36 17.81 0.49 -4.06
C TYR A 36 17.37 -0.74 -4.86
N THR A 37 16.84 -1.73 -4.15
CA THR A 37 16.04 -2.79 -4.76
C THR A 37 14.56 -2.52 -4.51
N GLN A 38 13.72 -2.74 -5.53
CA GLN A 38 12.28 -2.54 -5.46
C GLN A 38 11.55 -3.86 -5.72
N GLN A 39 10.68 -4.25 -4.80
CA GLN A 39 9.75 -5.36 -4.97
C GLN A 39 8.33 -4.86 -4.83
N THR A 40 7.45 -5.31 -5.72
CA THR A 40 6.05 -4.87 -5.74
C THR A 40 5.12 -6.07 -5.66
N SER A 41 4.04 -5.94 -4.91
CA SER A 41 2.90 -6.84 -4.92
C SER A 41 1.63 -6.05 -5.26
N ILE A 42 0.73 -6.67 -5.99
CA ILE A 42 -0.57 -6.09 -6.34
C ILE A 42 -1.65 -7.09 -5.95
N THR A 43 -2.67 -6.59 -5.25
CA THR A 43 -3.82 -7.39 -4.83
C THR A 43 -5.12 -6.78 -5.32
N LYS A 44 -6.10 -7.63 -5.58
CA LYS A 44 -7.50 -7.27 -5.75
C LYS A 44 -8.29 -7.86 -4.58
N ASP A 45 -8.99 -7.03 -3.81
CA ASP A 45 -9.75 -7.44 -2.62
C ASP A 45 -8.91 -8.28 -1.62
N GLY A 46 -7.62 -7.94 -1.50
CA GLY A 46 -6.67 -8.65 -0.63
C GLY A 46 -6.07 -9.93 -1.22
N VAL A 47 -6.50 -10.36 -2.41
CA VAL A 47 -5.99 -11.55 -3.10
C VAL A 47 -4.90 -11.14 -4.10
N PRO A 48 -3.70 -11.76 -4.10
CA PRO A 48 -2.66 -11.46 -5.07
C PRO A 48 -3.13 -11.66 -6.52
N LEU A 49 -2.72 -10.74 -7.42
CA LEU A 49 -2.98 -10.87 -8.85
C LEU A 49 -2.16 -12.02 -9.44
N THR A 50 -2.84 -12.81 -10.28
CA THR A 50 -2.27 -13.89 -11.08
C THR A 50 -2.74 -13.75 -12.52
N SER A 51 -2.16 -14.53 -13.44
CA SER A 51 -2.61 -14.60 -14.85
C SER A 51 -4.09 -14.94 -15.03
N ASP A 52 -4.68 -15.63 -14.04
CA ASP A 52 -6.07 -16.07 -14.05
C ASP A 52 -7.02 -15.09 -13.35
N SER A 53 -6.46 -14.06 -12.69
CA SER A 53 -7.26 -13.01 -12.05
C SER A 53 -7.97 -12.18 -13.10
N THR A 54 -9.26 -11.91 -12.91
CA THR A 54 -10.02 -10.98 -13.74
C THR A 54 -10.15 -9.63 -13.05
N VAL A 55 -9.78 -8.56 -13.77
CA VAL A 55 -9.91 -7.16 -13.32
C VAL A 55 -10.84 -6.44 -14.29
N MET A 56 -11.94 -5.90 -13.77
CA MET A 56 -12.91 -5.14 -14.57
C MET A 56 -12.57 -3.65 -14.61
N THR A 57 -13.20 -2.95 -15.53
CA THR A 57 -13.11 -1.47 -15.65
C THR A 57 -13.45 -0.81 -14.32
N ASN A 58 -12.60 0.12 -13.88
CA ASN A 58 -12.74 0.90 -12.64
C ASN A 58 -12.62 0.11 -11.33
N GLU A 59 -12.29 -1.17 -11.37
CA GLU A 59 -11.95 -1.88 -10.14
C GLU A 59 -10.64 -1.35 -9.53
N THR A 60 -10.64 -1.29 -8.22
CA THR A 60 -9.48 -0.81 -7.44
C THR A 60 -8.53 -1.97 -7.15
N LEU A 61 -7.26 -1.74 -7.43
CA LEU A 61 -6.16 -2.64 -7.11
C LEU A 61 -5.30 -1.99 -6.01
N SER A 62 -4.91 -2.76 -5.02
CA SER A 62 -3.99 -2.29 -3.98
C SER A 62 -2.56 -2.67 -4.33
N VAL A 63 -1.71 -1.67 -4.48
CA VAL A 63 -0.26 -1.82 -4.72
C VAL A 63 0.48 -1.68 -3.41
N THR A 64 1.35 -2.63 -3.10
CA THR A 64 2.36 -2.50 -2.05
C THR A 64 3.72 -2.62 -2.70
N THR A 65 4.54 -1.57 -2.62
CA THR A 65 5.91 -1.56 -3.15
C THR A 65 6.89 -1.35 -2.00
N SER A 66 7.90 -2.20 -1.92
CA SER A 66 8.93 -2.22 -0.88
C SER A 66 10.28 -1.89 -1.48
N PHE A 67 11.05 -1.10 -0.75
CA PHE A 67 12.38 -0.65 -1.10
C PHE A 67 13.37 -1.09 -0.02
N THR A 68 14.48 -1.66 -0.44
CA THR A 68 15.61 -1.96 0.43
C THR A 68 16.82 -1.18 -0.06
N PHE A 69 17.45 -0.43 0.82
CA PHE A 69 18.59 0.42 0.51
C PHE A 69 19.87 -0.22 1.07
N PRO A 70 20.96 -0.32 0.29
CA PRO A 70 22.23 -0.80 0.82
C PRO A 70 22.75 0.16 1.91
N SER A 71 23.53 -0.35 2.87
CA SER A 71 24.12 0.48 3.94
C SER A 71 25.00 1.60 3.39
N SER A 72 25.64 1.38 2.24
CA SER A 72 26.45 2.38 1.52
C SER A 72 25.65 3.55 0.94
N GLN A 73 24.32 3.39 0.72
CA GLN A 73 23.47 4.49 0.26
C GLN A 73 23.18 5.43 1.42
N THR A 74 23.76 6.60 1.37
CA THR A 74 23.40 7.69 2.31
C THR A 74 22.08 8.30 1.89
N ILE A 75 21.20 8.54 2.86
CA ILE A 75 19.90 9.22 2.66
C ILE A 75 19.79 10.30 3.72
N ALA A 76 19.78 11.54 3.29
CA ALA A 76 19.71 12.72 4.15
C ALA A 76 18.30 13.34 4.18
N GLU A 77 18.08 14.23 5.14
CA GLU A 77 16.84 15.02 5.19
C GLU A 77 16.66 15.85 3.90
N GLY A 78 15.48 15.70 3.31
CA GLY A 78 15.12 16.38 2.07
C GLY A 78 15.45 15.59 0.80
N ASP A 79 16.25 14.53 0.87
CA ASP A 79 16.48 13.65 -0.26
C ASP A 79 15.15 13.03 -0.73
N THR A 80 15.07 12.68 -2.01
CA THR A 80 13.85 12.17 -2.60
C THR A 80 14.08 10.81 -3.26
N LEU A 81 13.03 9.99 -3.28
CA LEU A 81 12.93 8.81 -4.11
C LEU A 81 11.67 8.93 -4.95
N THR A 82 11.81 8.91 -6.26
CA THR A 82 10.68 9.02 -7.19
C THR A 82 10.61 7.79 -8.09
N PHE A 83 9.42 7.21 -8.20
CA PHE A 83 9.15 6.13 -9.15
C PHE A 83 7.84 6.37 -9.90
N SER A 84 7.78 5.85 -11.12
CA SER A 84 6.61 5.95 -11.99
C SER A 84 5.80 4.66 -11.96
N LEU A 85 4.50 4.78 -12.15
CA LEU A 85 3.64 3.63 -12.39
C LEU A 85 3.89 3.08 -13.81
N PRO A 86 3.68 1.76 -14.02
CA PRO A 86 3.50 1.20 -15.35
C PRO A 86 2.34 1.89 -16.07
N GLN A 87 2.46 2.04 -17.39
CA GLN A 87 1.44 2.75 -18.18
C GLN A 87 0.06 2.08 -18.16
N GLU A 88 0.01 0.79 -17.85
CA GLU A 88 -1.21 -0.02 -17.73
C GLU A 88 -2.02 0.31 -16.47
N LEU A 89 -1.40 1.00 -15.52
CA LEU A 89 -2.01 1.40 -14.26
C LEU A 89 -2.15 2.93 -14.18
N THR A 90 -3.09 3.39 -13.38
CA THR A 90 -3.29 4.83 -13.11
C THR A 90 -3.61 5.07 -11.65
N LEU A 91 -3.02 6.13 -11.08
CA LEU A 91 -3.41 6.66 -9.76
C LEU A 91 -4.80 7.26 -9.84
N ILE A 92 -5.59 7.08 -8.80
CA ILE A 92 -6.99 7.50 -8.78
C ILE A 92 -7.12 8.98 -8.43
N THR A 93 -6.39 9.41 -7.40
CA THR A 93 -6.43 10.78 -6.85
C THR A 93 -5.07 11.14 -6.25
N PRO A 94 -4.76 12.43 -6.03
CA PRO A 94 -3.56 12.81 -5.30
C PRO A 94 -3.59 12.28 -3.86
N LEU A 95 -2.51 11.63 -3.44
CA LEU A 95 -2.35 11.16 -2.07
C LEU A 95 -1.16 11.85 -1.41
N ASN A 96 -1.28 12.08 -0.11
CA ASN A 96 -0.21 12.64 0.69
C ASN A 96 -0.25 11.98 2.07
N PHE A 97 0.72 11.14 2.36
CA PHE A 97 0.74 10.35 3.59
C PHE A 97 2.14 10.24 4.18
N GLN A 98 2.19 10.00 5.47
CA GLN A 98 3.41 9.85 6.22
C GLN A 98 3.90 8.40 6.15
N VAL A 99 5.22 8.25 6.02
CA VAL A 99 5.95 6.99 6.18
C VAL A 99 6.55 7.01 7.58
N SER A 100 6.20 6.03 8.41
CA SER A 100 6.67 5.98 9.80
C SER A 100 7.27 4.62 10.14
N ASP A 101 8.23 4.59 11.04
CA ASP A 101 8.72 3.33 11.60
C ASP A 101 7.67 2.71 12.53
N VAL A 102 7.39 1.44 12.29
CA VAL A 102 6.43 0.65 13.09
C VAL A 102 7.10 -0.54 13.79
N VAL A 103 8.41 -0.72 13.60
CA VAL A 103 9.16 -1.89 14.04
C VAL A 103 10.19 -1.53 15.10
N ASN A 104 11.22 -0.79 14.74
CA ASN A 104 12.40 -0.54 15.58
C ASN A 104 12.28 0.75 16.41
N HIS A 105 11.88 1.86 15.75
CA HIS A 105 11.78 3.19 16.35
C HIS A 105 10.36 3.71 16.16
N LYS A 106 9.39 3.01 16.76
CA LYS A 106 7.95 3.21 16.55
C LYS A 106 7.51 4.65 16.69
N GLY A 107 6.89 5.15 15.62
CA GLY A 107 6.32 6.49 15.55
C GLY A 107 7.26 7.53 14.97
N GLU A 108 8.55 7.24 14.79
CA GLU A 108 9.45 8.15 14.10
C GLU A 108 9.11 8.23 12.61
N VAL A 109 9.23 9.44 12.07
CA VAL A 109 8.89 9.73 10.68
C VAL A 109 10.08 9.43 9.79
N VAL A 110 9.92 8.46 8.88
CA VAL A 110 10.91 8.12 7.85
C VAL A 110 10.86 9.11 6.68
N GLY A 111 9.66 9.56 6.33
CA GLY A 111 9.46 10.50 5.24
C GLY A 111 7.99 10.79 4.98
N LYS A 112 7.75 11.53 3.88
CA LYS A 112 6.40 11.84 3.37
C LYS A 112 6.31 11.41 1.94
N ALA A 113 5.28 10.62 1.61
CA ALA A 113 4.99 10.17 0.27
C ALA A 113 3.90 11.02 -0.37
N GLN A 114 4.08 11.38 -1.63
CA GLN A 114 3.13 12.10 -2.46
C GLN A 114 2.89 11.31 -3.75
N ALA A 115 1.65 10.90 -4.00
CA ALA A 115 1.24 10.31 -5.26
C ALA A 115 0.57 11.38 -6.13
N ASN A 116 1.04 11.51 -7.37
CA ASN A 116 0.58 12.53 -8.32
C ASN A 116 -0.03 11.89 -9.57
N PRO A 117 -1.38 11.90 -9.71
CA PRO A 117 -2.05 11.35 -10.87
C PRO A 117 -1.72 12.07 -12.19
N ALA A 118 -1.35 13.35 -12.18
CA ALA A 118 -1.03 14.06 -13.40
C ALA A 118 0.29 13.59 -14.05
N SER A 119 1.28 13.22 -13.22
CA SER A 119 2.56 12.67 -13.68
C SER A 119 2.65 11.14 -13.57
N GLN A 120 1.67 10.50 -12.94
CA GLN A 120 1.68 9.06 -12.65
C GLN A 120 2.93 8.63 -11.86
N THR A 121 3.35 9.46 -10.89
CA THR A 121 4.54 9.25 -10.06
C THR A 121 4.18 9.25 -8.59
N VAL A 122 5.00 8.53 -7.83
CA VAL A 122 5.01 8.62 -6.36
C VAL A 122 6.40 9.08 -5.94
N THR A 123 6.46 10.18 -5.17
CA THR A 123 7.69 10.75 -4.65
C THR A 123 7.68 10.66 -3.12
N VAL A 124 8.74 10.12 -2.54
CA VAL A 124 8.99 10.16 -1.11
C VAL A 124 10.06 11.21 -0.84
N THR A 125 9.78 12.15 0.08
CA THR A 125 10.77 13.06 0.63
C THR A 125 11.16 12.54 2.01
N PHE A 126 12.42 12.20 2.19
CA PHE A 126 12.94 11.63 3.43
C PHE A 126 13.11 12.69 4.52
N SER A 127 12.94 12.26 5.77
CA SER A 127 13.35 13.00 6.96
C SER A 127 14.83 12.69 7.27
N ASN A 128 15.31 13.14 8.43
CA ASN A 128 16.62 12.75 8.96
C ASN A 128 16.68 11.31 9.51
N TYR A 129 15.62 10.53 9.37
CA TYR A 129 15.52 9.17 9.94
C TYR A 129 16.68 8.27 9.53
N PHE A 130 16.96 8.18 8.22
CA PHE A 130 18.05 7.34 7.70
C PHE A 130 19.45 7.95 7.88
N THR A 131 19.54 9.21 8.29
CA THR A 131 20.78 9.81 8.78
C THR A 131 21.11 9.31 10.20
N ASN A 132 20.07 9.11 11.02
CA ASN A 132 20.21 8.61 12.40
C ASN A 132 20.35 7.07 12.43
N TYR A 133 19.69 6.36 11.50
CA TYR A 133 19.63 4.91 11.44
C TYR A 133 20.12 4.44 10.07
N THR A 134 21.36 3.95 10.02
CA THR A 134 22.09 3.75 8.75
C THR A 134 22.06 2.33 8.22
N GLU A 135 21.69 1.34 9.06
CA GLU A 135 21.76 -0.07 8.72
C GLU A 135 20.38 -0.68 8.44
N GLN A 136 20.34 -1.64 7.52
CA GLN A 136 19.13 -2.38 7.15
C GLN A 136 17.95 -1.44 6.84
N LYS A 137 18.23 -0.41 6.03
CA LYS A 137 17.24 0.59 5.64
C LYS A 137 16.19 -0.01 4.72
N GLU A 138 14.93 0.04 5.14
CA GLU A 138 13.79 -0.48 4.40
C GLU A 138 12.61 0.50 4.43
N MET A 139 11.83 0.49 3.37
CA MET A 139 10.61 1.27 3.27
C MET A 139 9.57 0.51 2.44
N SER A 140 8.31 0.63 2.80
CA SER A 140 7.19 0.09 2.04
C SER A 140 6.05 1.09 1.95
N LEU A 141 5.46 1.21 0.77
CA LEU A 141 4.32 2.07 0.48
C LEU A 141 3.16 1.24 -0.01
N THR A 142 1.95 1.56 0.47
CA THR A 142 0.71 0.95 0.00
C THR A 142 -0.25 2.05 -0.47
N PHE A 143 -0.78 1.92 -1.67
CA PHE A 143 -1.73 2.85 -2.28
C PHE A 143 -2.58 2.15 -3.34
N ASN A 144 -3.68 2.77 -3.71
CA ASN A 144 -4.60 2.20 -4.68
C ASN A 144 -4.41 2.77 -6.09
N VAL A 145 -4.62 1.90 -7.07
CA VAL A 145 -4.58 2.20 -8.51
C VAL A 145 -5.76 1.54 -9.23
N ARG A 146 -5.95 1.90 -10.48
CA ARG A 146 -6.87 1.23 -11.42
C ARG A 146 -6.14 0.89 -12.70
N VAL A 147 -6.76 0.04 -13.52
CA VAL A 147 -6.31 -0.16 -14.90
C VAL A 147 -6.49 1.16 -15.66
N ASN A 148 -5.47 1.55 -16.39
CA ASN A 148 -5.48 2.78 -17.19
C ASN A 148 -6.26 2.54 -18.49
N ASN A 149 -7.51 2.96 -18.52
CA ASN A 149 -8.42 2.75 -19.65
C ASN A 149 -7.99 3.47 -20.94
N ASP A 150 -7.15 4.50 -20.84
CA ASP A 150 -6.59 5.20 -22.02
C ASP A 150 -5.51 4.37 -22.71
N LYS A 151 -4.85 3.47 -21.98
CA LYS A 151 -3.80 2.58 -22.47
C LYS A 151 -4.30 1.17 -22.73
N VAL A 152 -5.11 0.62 -21.81
CA VAL A 152 -5.72 -0.71 -21.94
C VAL A 152 -7.15 -0.55 -22.45
N GLN A 153 -7.30 -0.48 -23.77
CA GLN A 153 -8.56 -0.12 -24.41
C GLN A 153 -9.49 -1.31 -24.68
N ASN A 154 -8.98 -2.54 -24.65
CA ASN A 154 -9.73 -3.75 -24.99
C ASN A 154 -9.62 -4.78 -23.88
N SER A 155 -10.64 -5.66 -23.78
CA SER A 155 -10.58 -6.85 -22.94
C SER A 155 -9.50 -7.81 -23.44
N GLY A 156 -8.86 -8.52 -22.52
CA GLY A 156 -7.83 -9.51 -22.81
C GLY A 156 -6.71 -9.54 -21.78
N PRO A 157 -5.64 -10.29 -22.03
CA PRO A 157 -4.50 -10.38 -21.15
C PRO A 157 -3.74 -9.06 -21.11
N VAL A 158 -3.41 -8.61 -19.90
CA VAL A 158 -2.56 -7.45 -19.61
C VAL A 158 -1.33 -7.94 -18.89
N SER A 159 -0.15 -7.51 -19.36
CA SER A 159 1.13 -7.87 -18.75
C SER A 159 2.02 -6.65 -18.71
N PHE A 160 2.69 -6.44 -17.56
CA PHE A 160 3.62 -5.33 -17.35
C PHE A 160 4.62 -5.68 -16.27
N LYS A 161 5.65 -4.86 -16.13
CA LYS A 161 6.65 -4.96 -15.06
C LYS A 161 6.53 -3.75 -14.15
N PHE A 162 6.52 -3.99 -12.82
CA PHE A 162 6.56 -2.93 -11.83
C PHE A 162 7.70 -3.17 -10.83
N GLY A 163 8.72 -2.31 -10.87
CA GLY A 163 9.99 -2.57 -10.21
C GLY A 163 10.67 -3.79 -10.83
N GLN A 164 10.97 -4.79 -10.00
CA GLN A 164 11.56 -6.06 -10.46
C GLN A 164 10.52 -7.17 -10.68
N THR A 165 9.25 -6.91 -10.41
CA THR A 165 8.17 -7.90 -10.43
C THR A 165 7.39 -7.84 -11.73
N ASP A 166 7.16 -9.00 -12.36
CA ASP A 166 6.31 -9.15 -13.52
C ASP A 166 4.87 -9.46 -13.09
N PHE A 167 3.90 -8.80 -13.71
CA PHE A 167 2.47 -8.97 -13.46
C PHE A 167 1.75 -9.36 -14.72
N SER A 168 0.71 -10.18 -14.56
CA SER A 168 -0.20 -10.57 -15.63
C SER A 168 -1.59 -10.85 -15.05
N PHE A 169 -2.64 -10.40 -15.75
CA PHE A 169 -4.04 -10.69 -15.40
C PHE A 169 -4.93 -10.57 -16.63
N GLN A 170 -6.19 -11.01 -16.53
CA GLN A 170 -7.21 -10.82 -17.56
C GLN A 170 -7.96 -9.52 -17.26
N TYR A 171 -7.95 -8.58 -18.20
CA TYR A 171 -8.76 -7.37 -18.13
C TYR A 171 -10.09 -7.59 -18.84
N GLU A 172 -11.18 -7.24 -18.15
CA GLU A 172 -12.52 -7.23 -18.72
C GLU A 172 -13.01 -5.78 -18.81
N LYS A 173 -13.05 -5.25 -20.02
CA LYS A 173 -13.60 -3.93 -20.26
C LYS A 173 -15.12 -4.00 -20.15
N VAL A 174 -15.63 -3.42 -19.08
CA VAL A 174 -17.06 -3.26 -18.85
C VAL A 174 -17.41 -1.81 -19.13
N GLU A 175 -18.25 -1.60 -20.14
CA GLU A 175 -18.88 -0.30 -20.36
C GLU A 175 -20.06 -0.19 -19.39
N GLY A 176 -20.07 0.87 -18.58
CA GLY A 176 -21.21 1.16 -17.73
C GLY A 176 -22.44 1.34 -18.59
N THR A 177 -23.46 0.50 -18.39
CA THR A 177 -24.73 0.63 -19.09
C THR A 177 -25.63 1.60 -18.32
N ALA A 178 -26.32 2.49 -19.01
CA ALA A 178 -27.37 3.29 -18.41
C ALA A 178 -28.50 2.36 -17.96
N GLY A 179 -28.97 2.55 -16.72
CA GLY A 179 -30.18 1.90 -16.23
C GLY A 179 -31.40 2.32 -17.05
N GLU A 180 -32.51 1.61 -16.90
CA GLU A 180 -33.75 1.97 -17.64
C GLU A 180 -34.19 3.40 -17.36
N TYR A 181 -34.20 3.80 -16.11
CA TYR A 181 -34.69 5.11 -15.68
C TYR A 181 -33.60 5.96 -15.04
N GLU A 182 -32.76 5.38 -14.19
CA GLU A 182 -31.71 6.10 -13.48
C GLU A 182 -30.40 5.31 -13.44
N MET A 183 -29.32 6.03 -13.67
CA MET A 183 -27.98 5.61 -13.33
C MET A 183 -27.31 6.73 -12.56
N LYS A 184 -26.67 6.41 -11.44
CA LYS A 184 -25.90 7.37 -10.66
C LYS A 184 -24.57 6.73 -10.26
N TYR A 185 -23.49 7.47 -10.33
CA TYR A 185 -22.20 7.08 -9.79
C TYR A 185 -21.38 8.30 -9.38
N GLY A 186 -20.39 8.08 -8.53
CA GLY A 186 -19.45 9.09 -8.10
C GLY A 186 -18.02 8.56 -8.11
N TYR A 187 -17.06 9.48 -8.21
CA TYR A 187 -15.63 9.17 -8.12
C TYR A 187 -14.86 10.38 -7.61
N GLN A 188 -13.74 10.14 -6.94
CA GLN A 188 -12.84 11.21 -6.51
C GLN A 188 -12.17 11.89 -7.70
N ASP A 189 -11.98 13.20 -7.58
CA ASP A 189 -11.29 13.99 -8.59
C ASP A 189 -9.80 13.64 -8.65
N SER A 190 -9.26 13.54 -9.87
CA SER A 190 -7.85 13.22 -10.09
C SER A 190 -6.89 14.38 -9.82
N SER A 191 -7.39 15.55 -9.43
CA SER A 191 -6.58 16.73 -9.11
C SER A 191 -6.78 17.25 -7.69
N ASP A 192 -7.93 16.96 -7.06
CA ASP A 192 -8.24 17.36 -5.67
C ASP A 192 -8.93 16.21 -4.92
N PRO A 193 -8.26 15.54 -3.95
CA PRO A 193 -8.83 14.42 -3.23
C PRO A 193 -10.04 14.79 -2.37
N LYS A 194 -10.28 16.09 -2.11
CA LYS A 194 -11.48 16.59 -1.39
C LYS A 194 -12.68 16.82 -2.29
N ILE A 195 -12.57 16.54 -3.57
CA ILE A 195 -13.67 16.68 -4.53
C ILE A 195 -14.16 15.30 -4.96
N VAL A 196 -15.47 15.13 -4.93
CA VAL A 196 -16.16 13.97 -5.50
C VAL A 196 -17.04 14.46 -6.65
N LYS A 197 -16.83 13.90 -7.82
CA LYS A 197 -17.60 14.15 -9.04
C LYS A 197 -18.75 13.16 -9.11
N TRP A 198 -19.94 13.66 -9.39
CA TRP A 198 -21.16 12.87 -9.52
C TRP A 198 -21.73 12.96 -10.93
N ARG A 199 -22.26 11.85 -11.40
CA ARG A 199 -22.86 11.69 -12.73
C ARG A 199 -24.18 10.97 -12.59
N ILE A 200 -25.20 11.48 -13.27
CA ILE A 200 -26.56 10.92 -13.29
C ILE A 200 -27.07 10.91 -14.72
N ILE A 201 -27.58 9.78 -15.16
CA ILE A 201 -28.38 9.63 -16.38
C ILE A 201 -29.78 9.27 -15.95
N LEU A 202 -30.78 9.97 -16.47
CA LEU A 202 -32.19 9.70 -16.22
C LEU A 202 -32.91 9.42 -17.52
N ASN A 203 -33.92 8.55 -17.43
CA ASN A 203 -34.78 8.17 -18.56
C ASN A 203 -34.01 7.61 -19.75
N ALA A 204 -33.02 6.74 -19.51
CA ALA A 204 -32.24 6.13 -20.60
C ALA A 204 -33.10 5.30 -21.54
N ARG A 205 -34.21 4.72 -21.06
CA ARG A 205 -35.21 3.98 -21.82
C ARG A 205 -36.06 4.86 -22.72
N GLN A 206 -36.14 6.16 -22.43
CA GLN A 206 -36.87 7.16 -23.18
C GLN A 206 -38.41 6.99 -23.11
N ASP A 207 -38.91 6.67 -21.91
CA ASP A 207 -40.33 6.63 -21.62
C ASP A 207 -40.90 8.03 -21.40
N MET A 208 -42.24 8.17 -21.51
CA MET A 208 -42.94 9.40 -21.20
C MET A 208 -43.12 9.56 -19.68
N LEU A 209 -42.38 10.48 -19.08
CA LEU A 209 -42.43 10.79 -17.64
C LEU A 209 -43.08 12.15 -17.43
N ARG A 210 -44.38 12.18 -17.06
CA ARG A 210 -45.12 13.43 -16.82
C ARG A 210 -44.86 13.95 -15.43
N ASN A 211 -44.78 15.28 -15.28
CA ASN A 211 -44.54 15.97 -14.00
C ASN A 211 -43.29 15.39 -13.28
N MET A 212 -42.21 15.20 -14.01
CA MET A 212 -41.01 14.62 -13.46
C MET A 212 -40.26 15.62 -12.58
N VAL A 213 -40.04 15.24 -11.32
CA VAL A 213 -39.26 16.01 -10.34
C VAL A 213 -38.16 15.10 -9.77
N ILE A 214 -36.98 15.63 -9.65
CA ILE A 214 -35.85 14.96 -8.98
C ILE A 214 -35.43 15.76 -7.75
N SER A 215 -34.89 15.05 -6.76
CA SER A 215 -34.24 15.63 -5.60
C SER A 215 -32.95 14.85 -5.34
N ASP A 216 -31.84 15.56 -5.23
CA ASP A 216 -30.55 14.98 -4.92
C ASP A 216 -30.07 15.52 -3.58
N ASN A 217 -29.77 14.61 -2.65
CA ASN A 217 -29.33 14.94 -1.30
C ASN A 217 -27.90 14.44 -1.11
N PHE A 218 -26.99 15.38 -0.90
CA PHE A 218 -25.60 15.10 -0.64
C PHE A 218 -25.43 14.70 0.82
N GLY A 219 -25.36 13.41 1.11
CA GLY A 219 -25.16 12.92 2.47
C GLY A 219 -23.78 13.32 3.05
N ASP A 220 -23.58 12.95 4.29
CA ASP A 220 -22.29 13.00 4.99
C ASP A 220 -21.58 14.37 5.00
N GLY A 221 -22.38 15.45 5.04
CA GLY A 221 -21.86 16.82 5.08
C GLY A 221 -21.21 17.31 3.77
N LEU A 222 -21.40 16.60 2.68
CA LEU A 222 -20.94 17.05 1.35
C LEU A 222 -21.64 18.36 0.96
N THR A 223 -20.89 19.26 0.31
CA THR A 223 -21.42 20.54 -0.16
C THR A 223 -21.11 20.73 -1.65
N LEU A 224 -22.04 21.37 -2.38
CA LEU A 224 -21.86 21.64 -3.81
C LEU A 224 -20.65 22.55 -4.05
N VAL A 225 -19.80 22.17 -4.99
CA VAL A 225 -18.79 23.10 -5.53
C VAL A 225 -19.48 24.07 -6.47
N PRO A 226 -19.49 25.39 -6.17
CA PRO A 226 -20.20 26.37 -6.96
C PRO A 226 -19.82 26.33 -8.44
N GLY A 227 -20.81 26.43 -9.32
CA GLY A 227 -20.61 26.48 -10.77
C GLY A 227 -20.36 25.12 -11.45
N THR A 228 -20.36 24.00 -10.70
CA THR A 228 -20.13 22.67 -11.27
C THR A 228 -21.42 21.94 -11.66
N LEU A 229 -22.57 22.36 -11.16
CA LEU A 229 -23.85 21.75 -11.52
C LEU A 229 -24.20 22.08 -12.97
N ARG A 230 -24.43 21.04 -13.74
CA ARG A 230 -24.96 21.08 -15.10
C ARG A 230 -26.06 20.03 -15.22
N ALA A 231 -27.25 20.46 -15.63
CA ALA A 231 -28.40 19.59 -15.84
C ALA A 231 -29.00 19.88 -17.21
N VAL A 232 -29.02 18.89 -18.08
CA VAL A 232 -29.44 19.06 -19.47
C VAL A 232 -30.32 17.90 -19.93
N ARG A 233 -31.22 18.22 -20.86
CA ARG A 233 -32.05 17.28 -21.59
C ARG A 233 -31.51 17.11 -23.00
N TYR A 234 -31.39 15.87 -23.44
CA TYR A 234 -30.85 15.54 -24.75
C TYR A 234 -31.92 15.04 -25.71
N ALA A 235 -31.62 15.12 -26.99
CA ALA A 235 -32.46 14.53 -28.04
C ALA A 235 -32.56 13.01 -27.84
N PRO A 236 -33.73 12.42 -28.11
CA PRO A 236 -33.89 10.98 -28.06
C PRO A 236 -33.14 10.30 -29.23
N VAL A 237 -32.80 9.03 -29.01
CA VAL A 237 -32.13 8.19 -30.01
C VAL A 237 -32.73 6.80 -30.04
N GLU A 238 -32.80 6.20 -31.20
CA GLU A 238 -33.29 4.83 -31.36
C GLU A 238 -32.47 3.85 -30.53
N GLY A 239 -33.14 2.93 -29.83
CA GLY A 239 -32.52 1.95 -28.94
C GLY A 239 -32.15 2.46 -27.56
N GLY A 240 -32.46 3.73 -27.23
CA GLY A 240 -32.20 4.31 -25.91
C GLY A 240 -30.73 4.68 -25.67
N ILE A 241 -30.45 5.13 -24.45
CA ILE A 241 -29.12 5.54 -24.02
C ILE A 241 -28.36 4.32 -23.49
N ARG A 242 -27.17 4.08 -24.04
CA ARG A 242 -26.33 2.95 -23.62
C ARG A 242 -25.47 3.27 -22.39
N ASN A 243 -24.82 4.43 -22.40
CA ASN A 243 -23.90 4.86 -21.35
C ASN A 243 -23.71 6.39 -21.40
N GLU A 244 -22.84 6.92 -20.52
CA GLU A 244 -22.51 8.34 -20.45
C GLU A 244 -21.88 8.86 -21.75
N ALA A 245 -20.91 8.15 -22.28
CA ALA A 245 -20.24 8.57 -23.52
C ALA A 245 -21.25 8.69 -24.67
N HIS A 246 -22.26 7.81 -24.73
CA HIS A 246 -23.30 7.85 -25.75
C HIS A 246 -24.21 9.08 -25.59
N ILE A 247 -24.75 9.37 -24.39
CA ILE A 247 -25.64 10.52 -24.21
C ILE A 247 -24.95 11.85 -24.51
N LEU A 248 -23.66 11.96 -24.21
CA LEU A 248 -22.86 13.16 -24.45
C LEU A 248 -22.61 13.46 -25.95
N THR A 249 -22.85 12.50 -26.84
CA THR A 249 -22.78 12.72 -28.30
C THR A 249 -24.06 13.31 -28.89
N LEU A 250 -25.16 13.31 -28.11
CA LEU A 250 -26.47 13.71 -28.62
C LEU A 250 -26.67 15.23 -28.58
N PRO A 251 -27.54 15.80 -29.42
CA PRO A 251 -27.89 17.21 -29.35
C PRO A 251 -28.57 17.57 -28.02
N VAL A 252 -28.16 18.66 -27.42
CA VAL A 252 -28.82 19.25 -26.24
C VAL A 252 -30.12 19.92 -26.68
N LEU A 253 -31.23 19.59 -26.05
CA LEU A 253 -32.53 20.20 -26.28
C LEU A 253 -32.82 21.37 -25.33
N ASP A 254 -32.62 21.13 -24.01
CA ASP A 254 -32.91 22.09 -22.96
C ASP A 254 -31.83 22.11 -21.89
N ASN A 255 -31.63 23.26 -21.27
CA ASN A 255 -30.75 23.44 -20.13
C ASN A 255 -31.57 23.76 -18.88
N PHE A 256 -31.43 22.90 -17.87
CA PHE A 256 -32.13 23.02 -16.59
C PHE A 256 -31.20 23.50 -15.45
N THR A 257 -29.95 23.76 -15.71
CA THR A 257 -28.96 24.15 -14.70
C THR A 257 -29.48 25.33 -13.82
N ASN A 258 -29.99 26.39 -14.45
CA ASN A 258 -30.48 27.56 -13.75
C ASN A 258 -31.91 27.37 -13.20
N LYS A 259 -32.53 26.20 -13.41
CA LYS A 259 -33.86 25.85 -12.83
C LYS A 259 -33.71 24.97 -11.59
N ALA A 260 -32.47 24.58 -11.24
CA ALA A 260 -32.19 23.85 -10.02
C ALA A 260 -32.43 24.75 -8.80
N VAL A 261 -33.20 24.26 -7.86
CA VAL A 261 -33.41 24.88 -6.55
C VAL A 261 -32.51 24.19 -5.56
N LEU A 262 -31.51 24.94 -5.06
CA LEU A 262 -30.54 24.39 -4.10
C LEU A 262 -31.15 24.25 -2.72
N THR A 263 -30.91 23.13 -2.07
CA THR A 263 -31.12 22.92 -0.65
C THR A 263 -29.89 23.35 0.11
N GLN A 264 -30.07 24.07 1.23
CA GLN A 264 -28.96 24.57 2.04
C GLN A 264 -28.95 23.89 3.41
N ASN A 265 -27.77 23.65 3.93
CA ASN A 265 -27.55 23.24 5.32
C ASN A 265 -27.68 24.44 6.28
N ALA A 266 -27.50 24.20 7.58
CA ALA A 266 -27.56 25.24 8.60
C ALA A 266 -26.51 26.36 8.44
N ASN A 267 -25.44 26.10 7.72
CA ASN A 267 -24.36 27.07 7.45
C ASN A 267 -24.60 27.89 6.17
N GLY A 268 -25.66 27.59 5.43
CA GLY A 268 -25.95 28.24 4.14
C GLY A 268 -25.28 27.59 2.94
N ASP A 269 -24.54 26.50 3.13
CA ASP A 269 -23.89 25.77 2.03
C ASP A 269 -24.91 24.88 1.32
N ALA A 270 -24.84 24.82 0.00
CA ALA A 270 -25.71 23.94 -0.77
C ALA A 270 -25.33 22.46 -0.54
N ASN A 271 -26.27 21.69 0.03
CA ASN A 271 -26.11 20.27 0.33
C ASN A 271 -27.07 19.37 -0.45
N GLY A 272 -27.73 19.91 -1.46
CA GLY A 272 -28.64 19.20 -2.36
C GLY A 272 -29.23 20.12 -3.39
N PHE A 273 -30.06 19.56 -4.26
CA PHE A 273 -30.85 20.33 -5.21
C PHE A 273 -32.11 19.57 -5.62
N THR A 274 -33.10 20.34 -6.09
CA THR A 274 -34.33 19.82 -6.70
C THR A 274 -34.46 20.42 -8.10
N ILE A 275 -34.80 19.61 -9.10
CA ILE A 275 -35.10 20.06 -10.45
C ILE A 275 -36.50 19.55 -10.86
N ASN A 276 -37.37 20.46 -11.26
CA ASN A 276 -38.62 20.13 -11.91
C ASN A 276 -38.43 20.12 -13.42
N PHE A 277 -38.42 18.94 -14.03
CA PHE A 277 -38.33 18.76 -15.47
C PHE A 277 -39.67 18.89 -16.17
N GLY A 278 -40.78 18.91 -15.42
CA GLY A 278 -42.10 18.94 -15.98
C GLY A 278 -42.46 17.68 -16.77
N ASP A 279 -43.23 17.86 -17.84
CA ASP A 279 -43.53 16.77 -18.76
C ASP A 279 -42.26 16.44 -19.59
N ASN A 280 -41.80 15.23 -19.43
CA ASN A 280 -40.68 14.70 -20.17
C ASN A 280 -41.20 13.59 -21.10
N TYR A 281 -41.25 13.85 -22.40
CA TYR A 281 -41.84 12.91 -23.33
C TYR A 281 -40.97 11.65 -23.47
N ASN A 282 -39.90 11.70 -24.27
CA ASN A 282 -38.99 10.58 -24.45
C ASN A 282 -37.53 11.02 -24.36
N TRP A 283 -37.28 12.08 -23.63
CA TRP A 283 -35.97 12.73 -23.59
C TRP A 283 -35.12 12.20 -22.45
N PRO A 284 -33.90 11.73 -22.73
CA PRO A 284 -32.96 11.40 -21.69
C PRO A 284 -32.33 12.68 -21.09
N MET A 285 -31.98 12.61 -19.82
CA MET A 285 -31.38 13.72 -19.10
C MET A 285 -30.03 13.31 -18.52
N TYR A 286 -29.11 14.27 -18.52
CA TYR A 286 -27.80 14.10 -17.92
C TYR A 286 -27.54 15.21 -16.91
N ILE A 287 -27.08 14.83 -15.73
CA ILE A 287 -26.74 15.76 -14.66
C ILE A 287 -25.33 15.42 -14.17
N GLU A 288 -24.51 16.44 -14.09
CA GLU A 288 -23.17 16.36 -13.51
C GLU A 288 -22.94 17.50 -12.52
N TYR A 289 -22.19 17.21 -11.49
CA TYR A 289 -21.77 18.20 -10.50
C TYR A 289 -20.63 17.63 -9.65
N SER A 290 -20.02 18.51 -8.86
CA SER A 290 -18.96 18.14 -7.91
C SER A 290 -19.37 18.55 -6.50
N THR A 291 -19.02 17.72 -5.53
CA THR A 291 -19.17 18.05 -4.10
C THR A 291 -17.82 18.10 -3.42
N ARG A 292 -17.72 18.96 -2.41
CA ARG A 292 -16.58 19.04 -1.51
C ARG A 292 -16.83 18.19 -0.27
N VAL A 293 -15.82 17.40 0.06
CA VAL A 293 -15.77 16.62 1.30
C VAL A 293 -15.43 17.54 2.46
N PRO A 294 -16.18 17.51 3.60
CA PRO A 294 -15.93 18.38 4.74
C PRO A 294 -14.59 18.07 5.44
N ASP A 295 -14.06 19.03 6.19
CA ASP A 295 -12.75 18.92 6.87
C ASP A 295 -12.79 17.89 8.00
N GLY A 296 -13.66 17.25 8.43
CA GLY A 296 -13.66 16.21 9.48
C GLY A 296 -13.59 14.79 8.94
N VAL A 297 -13.85 14.63 7.64
CA VAL A 297 -13.89 13.31 7.00
C VAL A 297 -12.47 12.83 6.71
N GLN A 298 -12.21 11.57 7.04
CA GLN A 298 -10.90 10.93 6.94
C GLN A 298 -10.76 10.16 5.63
N VAL A 299 -9.51 9.95 5.21
CA VAL A 299 -9.21 9.01 4.14
C VAL A 299 -9.64 7.59 4.53
N GLY A 300 -10.15 6.84 3.58
CA GLY A 300 -10.75 5.51 3.81
C GLY A 300 -12.21 5.55 4.27
N ASP A 301 -12.75 6.72 4.64
CA ASP A 301 -14.18 6.87 4.93
C ASP A 301 -15.01 6.76 3.63
N VAL A 302 -16.29 6.46 3.79
CA VAL A 302 -17.25 6.34 2.69
C VAL A 302 -18.21 7.49 2.75
N VAL A 303 -18.35 8.24 1.66
CA VAL A 303 -19.36 9.30 1.53
C VAL A 303 -20.49 8.82 0.63
N ASN A 304 -21.72 9.18 1.01
CA ASN A 304 -22.94 8.73 0.36
C ASN A 304 -23.66 9.91 -0.31
N ASN A 305 -24.42 9.61 -1.36
CA ASN A 305 -25.21 10.59 -2.07
C ASN A 305 -26.47 9.94 -2.64
N THR A 306 -27.63 10.51 -2.36
CA THR A 306 -28.94 9.92 -2.64
C THR A 306 -29.73 10.78 -3.62
N LEU A 307 -30.12 10.18 -4.73
CA LEU A 307 -31.05 10.73 -5.70
C LEU A 307 -32.42 10.09 -5.48
N SER A 308 -33.46 10.92 -5.41
CA SER A 308 -34.86 10.49 -5.51
C SER A 308 -35.53 11.17 -6.70
N TRP A 309 -36.46 10.49 -7.34
CA TRP A 309 -37.28 11.11 -8.38
C TRP A 309 -38.69 10.56 -8.39
N THR A 310 -39.65 11.40 -8.86
CA THR A 310 -41.03 11.08 -9.02
C THR A 310 -41.54 11.48 -10.41
N ALA A 311 -42.54 10.75 -10.93
CA ALA A 311 -43.29 11.12 -12.11
C ALA A 311 -44.74 10.62 -11.96
N LYS A 312 -45.70 11.28 -12.64
CA LYS A 312 -47.10 10.89 -12.58
C LYS A 312 -47.28 9.46 -13.11
N GLY A 313 -47.83 8.60 -12.24
CA GLY A 313 -48.06 7.18 -12.55
C GLY A 313 -46.87 6.26 -12.31
N PHE A 314 -45.76 6.80 -11.77
CA PHE A 314 -44.62 6.04 -11.31
C PHE A 314 -44.49 6.13 -9.79
N PRO A 315 -44.12 5.05 -9.11
CA PRO A 315 -43.74 5.13 -7.71
C PRO A 315 -42.46 5.98 -7.56
N GLU A 316 -42.28 6.61 -6.40
CA GLU A 316 -41.03 7.26 -6.07
C GLU A 316 -39.86 6.24 -6.17
N ARG A 317 -38.80 6.66 -6.81
CA ARG A 317 -37.59 5.86 -6.95
C ARG A 317 -36.42 6.57 -6.29
N THR A 318 -35.62 5.80 -5.57
CA THR A 318 -34.45 6.29 -4.83
C THR A 318 -33.22 5.44 -5.13
N ILE A 319 -32.10 6.08 -5.39
CA ILE A 319 -30.81 5.41 -5.57
C ILE A 319 -29.75 6.14 -4.73
N THR A 320 -29.08 5.39 -3.86
CA THR A 320 -27.92 5.88 -3.09
C THR A 320 -26.64 5.29 -3.69
N LYS A 321 -25.64 6.13 -3.87
CA LYS A 321 -24.30 5.72 -4.29
C LYS A 321 -23.27 6.21 -3.31
N SER A 322 -22.25 5.39 -3.14
CA SER A 322 -21.18 5.60 -2.18
C SER A 322 -19.84 5.75 -2.90
N VAL A 323 -18.98 6.60 -2.36
CA VAL A 323 -17.59 6.73 -2.79
C VAL A 323 -16.69 6.55 -1.58
N ARG A 324 -15.81 5.56 -1.62
CA ARG A 324 -14.74 5.44 -0.63
C ARG A 324 -13.63 6.42 -0.97
N LEU A 325 -13.21 7.20 0.01
CA LEU A 325 -12.09 8.14 -0.16
C LEU A 325 -10.78 7.37 -0.12
N GLU A 326 -9.97 7.57 -1.16
CA GLU A 326 -8.72 6.83 -1.35
C GLU A 326 -7.68 7.20 -0.29
N ASP A 327 -6.91 6.21 0.13
CA ASP A 327 -5.85 6.32 1.14
C ASP A 327 -4.51 5.82 0.58
N GLY A 328 -3.45 6.24 1.25
CA GLY A 328 -2.12 5.69 1.12
C GLY A 328 -1.48 5.52 2.49
N SER A 329 -0.62 4.55 2.63
CA SER A 329 0.11 4.29 3.85
C SER A 329 1.56 3.95 3.56
N GLY A 330 2.44 4.29 4.49
CA GLY A 330 3.85 3.97 4.38
C GLY A 330 4.42 3.56 5.73
N LYS A 331 5.31 2.60 5.68
CA LYS A 331 6.11 2.17 6.82
C LYS A 331 7.58 2.05 6.40
N GLY A 332 8.48 2.28 7.34
CA GLY A 332 9.89 2.07 7.13
C GLY A 332 10.54 1.53 8.39
N SER A 333 11.76 1.11 8.28
CA SER A 333 12.59 0.68 9.39
C SER A 333 14.07 0.81 9.06
N ALA A 334 14.89 1.06 10.06
CA ALA A 334 16.33 0.94 10.00
C ALA A 334 16.89 0.67 11.38
N LEU A 335 18.17 0.36 11.45
CA LEU A 335 18.89 0.09 12.67
C LEU A 335 20.02 1.10 12.87
N LEU A 336 20.38 1.39 14.10
CA LEU A 336 21.68 1.98 14.42
C LEU A 336 22.77 0.99 13.98
N ALA A 337 23.94 1.49 13.60
CA ALA A 337 25.08 0.63 13.30
C ALA A 337 25.48 -0.28 14.47
N LYS A 338 25.22 0.17 15.70
CA LYS A 338 25.41 -0.56 16.96
C LYS A 338 24.28 -1.51 17.34
N ASP A 339 23.13 -1.45 16.63
CA ASP A 339 21.95 -2.29 16.89
C ASP A 339 22.08 -3.60 16.13
N VAL A 340 22.38 -4.65 16.83
CA VAL A 340 22.69 -5.94 16.23
C VAL A 340 21.47 -6.84 16.27
N MET A 341 21.02 -7.28 15.08
CA MET A 341 19.92 -8.23 14.93
C MET A 341 20.43 -9.67 14.97
N ILE A 342 19.87 -10.46 15.87
CA ILE A 342 20.09 -11.90 15.96
C ILE A 342 18.89 -12.60 15.34
N LYS A 343 19.13 -13.53 14.41
CA LYS A 343 18.11 -14.26 13.66
C LYS A 343 18.40 -15.76 13.69
N ALA A 344 17.33 -16.55 13.58
CA ALA A 344 17.43 -18.00 13.42
C ALA A 344 16.29 -18.49 12.51
N GLN A 345 16.26 -19.78 12.20
CA GLN A 345 15.26 -20.39 11.34
C GLN A 345 14.67 -21.63 12.01
N LYS A 346 13.33 -21.77 11.93
CA LYS A 346 12.62 -22.97 12.32
C LYS A 346 12.22 -23.79 11.10
N LYS A 347 12.38 -25.09 11.20
CA LYS A 347 11.85 -26.09 10.26
C LYS A 347 10.97 -27.09 11.00
N LEU A 348 9.89 -27.50 10.38
CA LEU A 348 9.03 -28.57 10.87
C LEU A 348 8.93 -29.68 9.81
N VAL A 349 9.22 -30.90 10.23
CA VAL A 349 9.15 -32.09 9.37
C VAL A 349 7.83 -32.81 9.63
N ASN A 350 7.17 -33.33 8.58
CA ASN A 350 5.91 -34.07 8.56
C ASN A 350 4.65 -33.26 8.94
N LYS A 351 4.75 -31.94 9.05
CA LYS A 351 3.59 -31.05 9.24
C LYS A 351 3.96 -29.65 8.75
N GLU A 352 2.98 -28.88 8.30
CA GLU A 352 3.16 -27.47 7.99
C GLU A 352 3.44 -26.67 9.26
N LEU A 353 4.33 -25.69 9.14
CA LEU A 353 4.71 -24.80 10.23
C LEU A 353 3.73 -23.64 10.33
N GLU A 354 3.23 -23.39 11.55
CA GLU A 354 2.33 -22.29 11.83
C GLU A 354 3.07 -21.16 12.59
N LYS A 355 2.64 -19.92 12.38
CA LYS A 355 3.17 -18.77 13.14
C LYS A 355 2.93 -18.95 14.63
N GLY A 356 3.95 -18.68 15.44
CA GLY A 356 3.86 -18.72 16.91
C GLY A 356 3.84 -20.12 17.53
N GLN A 357 4.13 -21.16 16.74
CA GLN A 357 3.99 -22.55 17.15
C GLN A 357 5.09 -23.00 18.12
N PHE A 358 6.30 -22.48 17.95
CA PHE A 358 7.47 -22.84 18.78
C PHE A 358 8.11 -21.61 19.37
N THR A 359 8.68 -21.75 20.56
CA THR A 359 9.26 -20.66 21.34
C THR A 359 10.78 -20.79 21.42
N PHE A 360 11.48 -19.66 21.31
CA PHE A 360 12.96 -19.60 21.31
C PHE A 360 13.44 -18.59 22.34
N GLY A 361 14.48 -18.93 23.07
CA GLY A 361 15.19 -18.05 23.99
C GLY A 361 16.53 -17.63 23.44
N LEU A 362 16.88 -16.35 23.63
CA LEU A 362 18.23 -15.81 23.49
C LEU A 362 18.85 -15.70 24.89
N PHE A 363 20.01 -16.30 25.07
CA PHE A 363 20.72 -16.35 26.34
C PHE A 363 22.08 -15.67 26.23
N ASP A 364 22.53 -15.04 27.32
CA ASP A 364 23.89 -14.51 27.46
C ASP A 364 24.91 -15.62 27.72
N GLU A 365 26.20 -15.25 27.81
CA GLU A 365 27.30 -16.17 28.10
C GLU A 365 27.21 -16.86 29.49
N ASN A 366 26.42 -16.28 30.42
CA ASN A 366 26.18 -16.84 31.75
C ASN A 366 24.93 -17.73 31.79
N GLY A 367 24.24 -17.90 30.66
CA GLY A 367 23.01 -18.68 30.56
C GLY A 367 21.76 -17.95 31.02
N ASN A 368 21.80 -16.62 31.24
CA ASN A 368 20.62 -15.84 31.57
C ASN A 368 19.77 -15.61 30.33
N LEU A 369 18.46 -15.83 30.43
CA LEU A 369 17.50 -15.58 29.37
C LEU A 369 17.30 -14.07 29.19
N LEU A 370 17.67 -13.56 28.00
CA LEU A 370 17.55 -12.15 27.64
C LEU A 370 16.24 -11.84 26.94
N GLN A 371 15.84 -12.71 26.00
CA GLN A 371 14.65 -12.51 25.18
C GLN A 371 13.96 -13.84 24.89
N THR A 372 12.64 -13.77 24.71
CA THR A 372 11.83 -14.88 24.24
C THR A 372 11.03 -14.42 23.02
N VAL A 373 11.07 -15.22 21.94
CA VAL A 373 10.32 -14.96 20.70
C VAL A 373 9.73 -16.27 20.15
N THR A 374 8.79 -16.17 19.24
CA THR A 374 8.22 -17.32 18.52
C THR A 374 8.56 -17.26 17.03
N ASN A 375 8.45 -18.38 16.33
CA ASN A 375 8.64 -18.44 14.89
C ASN A 375 7.50 -17.71 14.13
N GLU A 376 7.85 -17.14 12.97
CA GLU A 376 6.89 -16.74 11.95
C GLU A 376 6.45 -17.94 11.10
N ALA A 377 5.44 -17.76 10.24
CA ALA A 377 4.92 -18.84 9.38
C ALA A 377 5.94 -19.35 8.36
N ASP A 378 6.87 -18.50 7.91
CA ASP A 378 7.99 -18.85 7.04
C ASP A 378 9.15 -19.52 7.78
N GLY A 379 9.01 -19.70 9.10
CA GLY A 379 10.00 -20.25 9.99
C GLY A 379 11.03 -19.24 10.50
N SER A 380 10.99 -17.98 10.10
CA SER A 380 11.93 -16.98 10.62
C SER A 380 11.74 -16.76 12.12
N ILE A 381 12.86 -16.62 12.83
CA ILE A 381 12.95 -16.34 14.27
C ILE A 381 13.74 -15.05 14.40
N ASN A 382 13.08 -13.96 14.80
CA ASN A 382 13.68 -12.64 14.87
C ASN A 382 13.67 -12.14 16.31
N PHE A 383 14.86 -12.01 16.91
CA PHE A 383 15.02 -11.36 18.22
C PHE A 383 15.02 -9.85 18.06
N LYS A 384 14.64 -9.12 19.12
CA LYS A 384 14.79 -7.66 19.14
C LYS A 384 16.28 -7.30 19.07
N ALA A 385 16.60 -6.20 18.39
CA ALA A 385 17.97 -5.71 18.30
C ALA A 385 18.64 -5.56 19.66
N LEU A 386 19.90 -5.97 19.75
CA LEU A 386 20.75 -5.72 20.90
C LEU A 386 21.53 -4.42 20.70
N ASN A 387 21.52 -3.55 21.68
CA ASN A 387 22.24 -2.27 21.69
C ASN A 387 23.51 -2.37 22.50
N TYR A 388 24.62 -1.85 21.95
CA TYR A 388 25.93 -1.87 22.58
C TYR A 388 26.43 -0.45 22.83
N SER A 389 26.94 -0.22 24.03
CA SER A 389 27.52 1.08 24.43
C SER A 389 29.05 1.10 24.37
N ALA A 390 29.69 -0.04 24.08
CA ALA A 390 31.15 -0.16 23.99
C ALA A 390 31.56 -1.18 22.93
N ALA A 391 32.73 -0.97 22.34
CA ALA A 391 33.38 -1.98 21.51
C ALA A 391 33.75 -3.20 22.37
N GLY A 392 33.62 -4.39 21.79
CA GLY A 392 33.87 -5.63 22.52
C GLY A 392 33.39 -6.86 21.76
N THR A 393 33.58 -8.01 22.41
CA THR A 393 33.10 -9.31 21.89
C THR A 393 32.13 -9.88 22.91
N TYR A 394 30.91 -10.16 22.46
CA TYR A 394 29.80 -10.62 23.29
C TYR A 394 29.36 -11.99 22.79
N ARG A 395 29.14 -12.93 23.69
CA ARG A 395 28.73 -14.29 23.35
C ARG A 395 27.30 -14.55 23.75
N TYR A 396 26.56 -15.23 22.89
CA TYR A 396 25.16 -15.58 23.10
C TYR A 396 24.89 -17.00 22.63
N SER A 397 23.75 -17.56 23.09
CA SER A 397 23.22 -18.79 22.54
C SER A 397 21.72 -18.66 22.29
N ILE A 398 21.25 -19.36 21.26
CA ILE A 398 19.84 -19.53 20.96
C ILE A 398 19.45 -20.96 21.25
N LYS A 399 18.35 -21.18 21.97
CA LYS A 399 17.76 -22.49 22.25
C LYS A 399 16.28 -22.46 21.97
N GLU A 400 15.74 -23.56 21.50
CA GLU A 400 14.30 -23.79 21.53
C GLU A 400 13.88 -24.07 22.97
N ILE A 401 12.77 -23.46 23.39
CA ILE A 401 12.12 -23.77 24.69
C ILE A 401 11.07 -24.82 24.37
N PRO A 402 11.31 -26.10 24.73
CA PRO A 402 10.44 -27.19 24.34
C PRO A 402 9.05 -27.02 24.96
N GLY A 403 8.02 -27.30 24.18
CA GLY A 403 6.65 -27.41 24.66
C GLY A 403 6.37 -28.76 25.30
N ASN A 404 5.11 -28.98 25.69
CA ASN A 404 4.68 -30.22 26.37
C ASN A 404 3.91 -31.19 25.46
N ASP A 405 3.83 -30.92 24.13
CA ASP A 405 3.11 -31.78 23.20
C ASP A 405 3.95 -33.03 22.83
N PRO A 406 3.54 -34.25 23.23
CA PRO A 406 4.29 -35.47 22.97
C PRO A 406 4.36 -35.84 21.49
N ASN A 407 3.52 -35.23 20.64
CA ASN A 407 3.54 -35.46 19.20
C ASN A 407 4.72 -34.83 18.49
N TYR A 408 5.48 -33.97 19.16
CA TYR A 408 6.68 -33.37 18.60
C TYR A 408 7.95 -33.93 19.22
N VAL A 409 8.96 -34.12 18.38
CA VAL A 409 10.36 -34.22 18.80
C VAL A 409 10.93 -32.82 18.64
N TYR A 410 11.22 -32.19 19.76
CA TYR A 410 11.82 -30.84 19.79
C TYR A 410 13.32 -30.91 19.52
N ASP A 411 13.85 -29.89 18.90
CA ASP A 411 15.30 -29.74 18.67
C ASP A 411 15.97 -29.27 19.98
N ASP A 412 16.95 -30.00 20.46
CA ASP A 412 17.72 -29.71 21.69
C ASP A 412 19.01 -28.93 21.39
N LYS A 413 19.19 -28.48 20.14
CA LYS A 413 20.35 -27.70 19.71
C LYS A 413 20.48 -26.41 20.50
N GLU A 414 21.71 -26.09 20.84
CA GLU A 414 22.16 -24.80 21.30
C GLU A 414 23.01 -24.14 20.20
N ALA A 415 22.48 -23.11 19.54
CA ALA A 415 23.18 -22.37 18.50
C ALA A 415 24.00 -21.25 19.17
N GLN A 416 25.31 -21.43 19.25
CA GLN A 416 26.24 -20.44 19.77
C GLN A 416 26.52 -19.37 18.72
N LEU A 417 26.61 -18.11 19.16
CA LEU A 417 26.97 -16.98 18.31
C LEU A 417 27.83 -15.96 19.05
N THR A 418 28.61 -15.24 18.27
CA THR A 418 29.47 -14.15 18.77
C THR A 418 29.06 -12.87 18.05
N VAL A 419 28.81 -11.81 18.86
CA VAL A 419 28.65 -10.45 18.36
C VAL A 419 29.97 -9.70 18.63
N THR A 420 30.58 -9.19 17.55
CA THR A 420 31.75 -8.33 17.65
C THR A 420 31.34 -6.90 17.36
N VAL A 421 31.54 -6.01 18.32
CA VAL A 421 31.32 -4.58 18.19
C VAL A 421 32.68 -3.89 18.09
N THR A 422 32.90 -3.16 17.01
CA THR A 422 34.12 -2.39 16.76
C THR A 422 33.84 -0.90 16.78
N ASP A 423 34.78 -0.11 17.30
CA ASP A 423 34.72 1.35 17.21
C ASP A 423 35.47 1.77 15.94
N VAL A 424 34.76 2.44 15.04
CA VAL A 424 35.31 2.99 13.80
C VAL A 424 35.06 4.50 13.82
N ASN A 425 36.07 5.27 14.17
CA ASN A 425 36.01 6.73 14.27
C ASN A 425 34.93 7.29 15.23
N GLY A 426 34.68 6.58 16.32
CA GLY A 426 33.67 6.96 17.33
C GLY A 426 32.28 6.39 17.05
N GLU A 427 32.11 5.58 16.00
CA GLU A 427 30.89 4.87 15.70
C GLU A 427 31.04 3.37 16.00
N LEU A 428 30.07 2.80 16.73
CA LEU A 428 30.07 1.39 17.09
C LEU A 428 29.41 0.56 15.96
N LEU A 429 30.17 -0.33 15.36
CA LEU A 429 29.69 -1.25 14.30
C LEU A 429 29.63 -2.67 14.86
N GLY A 430 28.44 -3.28 14.80
CA GLY A 430 28.20 -4.64 15.26
C GLY A 430 28.15 -5.66 14.13
N SER A 431 28.78 -6.82 14.31
CA SER A 431 28.69 -7.96 13.42
C SER A 431 28.35 -9.24 14.16
N VAL A 432 27.55 -10.12 13.56
CA VAL A 432 27.15 -11.41 14.14
C VAL A 432 27.84 -12.54 13.39
N LYS A 433 28.44 -13.45 14.15
CA LYS A 433 28.97 -14.70 13.62
C LYS A 433 28.35 -15.87 14.38
N TYR A 434 27.70 -16.76 13.66
CA TYR A 434 27.22 -18.03 14.20
C TYR A 434 28.30 -19.10 14.10
N ASP A 435 28.46 -19.91 15.14
CA ASP A 435 29.41 -21.03 15.12
C ASP A 435 28.85 -22.19 14.26
N LEU A 436 27.53 -22.36 14.29
CA LEU A 436 26.77 -23.30 13.46
C LEU A 436 25.53 -22.61 12.90
N ASP A 437 25.03 -23.10 11.77
CA ASP A 437 23.79 -22.60 11.17
C ASP A 437 22.63 -22.65 12.20
N PRO A 438 22.00 -21.51 12.54
CA PRO A 438 20.99 -21.44 13.58
C PRO A 438 19.61 -21.92 13.07
N VAL A 439 19.57 -23.14 12.52
CA VAL A 439 18.34 -23.80 12.04
C VAL A 439 17.92 -24.84 13.05
N PHE A 440 16.71 -24.69 13.59
CA PHE A 440 16.08 -25.61 14.54
C PHE A 440 15.03 -26.47 13.83
N THR A 441 15.12 -27.80 13.96
CA THR A 441 14.26 -28.74 13.23
C THR A 441 13.48 -29.63 14.17
N ASN A 442 12.15 -29.43 14.24
CA ASN A 442 11.27 -30.36 14.95
C ASN A 442 10.67 -31.37 13.99
N THR A 443 10.32 -32.54 14.53
CA THR A 443 9.65 -33.59 13.77
C THR A 443 8.28 -33.86 14.42
N TYR A 444 7.22 -33.77 13.62
CA TYR A 444 5.87 -34.18 14.04
C TYR A 444 5.73 -35.68 13.85
N ARG A 445 5.33 -36.40 14.92
CA ARG A 445 5.18 -37.87 14.94
C ARG A 445 3.83 -38.35 14.46
N GLY A 446 2.83 -37.49 14.34
CA GLY A 446 1.44 -37.89 14.13
C GLY A 446 0.81 -38.51 15.39
N ASN A 447 -0.45 -38.90 15.30
CA ASN A 447 -1.18 -39.51 16.40
C ASN A 447 -0.88 -41.03 16.59
N ASP A 448 0.30 -41.51 16.15
CA ASP A 448 0.68 -42.90 16.29
C ASP A 448 1.77 -43.09 17.36
N PRO A 449 1.41 -43.48 18.61
CA PRO A 449 2.36 -43.58 19.72
C PRO A 449 3.35 -44.77 19.60
N GLY A 450 3.30 -45.52 18.49
CA GLY A 450 4.08 -46.74 18.31
C GLY A 450 5.27 -46.70 17.35
N LYS A 451 5.49 -45.60 16.61
CA LYS A 451 6.65 -45.47 15.70
C LYS A 451 7.80 -44.75 16.36
N ALA A 452 8.69 -45.54 17.00
CA ALA A 452 9.98 -45.01 17.42
C ALA A 452 10.83 -44.62 16.20
N VAL A 453 11.03 -43.29 15.99
CA VAL A 453 12.01 -42.79 15.03
C VAL A 453 13.37 -42.84 15.71
N GLN A 454 14.30 -43.61 15.15
CA GLN A 454 15.71 -43.57 15.60
C GLN A 454 16.27 -42.15 15.47
N PRO A 455 17.04 -41.70 16.47
CA PRO A 455 17.73 -40.42 16.39
C PRO A 455 18.69 -40.42 15.19
N PRO A 456 18.89 -39.29 14.51
CA PRO A 456 19.91 -39.19 13.47
C PRO A 456 21.29 -39.45 14.10
N THR A 457 22.00 -40.46 13.56
CA THR A 457 23.35 -40.79 13.96
C THR A 457 24.28 -39.60 13.67
N PRO A 458 25.16 -39.18 14.60
CA PRO A 458 26.14 -38.15 14.32
C PRO A 458 27.07 -38.58 13.19
N GLY A 459 27.16 -37.77 12.16
CA GLY A 459 28.05 -38.01 11.02
C GLY A 459 29.51 -38.02 11.44
N ASN A 460 30.12 -39.18 11.36
CA ASN A 460 31.56 -39.36 11.54
C ASN A 460 32.29 -38.95 10.26
N ASN A 461 32.90 -37.78 10.28
CA ASN A 461 33.83 -37.34 9.25
C ASN A 461 35.20 -38.03 9.50
N ASN A 462 35.54 -39.02 8.69
CA ASN A 462 36.96 -39.28 8.35
C ASN A 462 37.05 -39.96 6.98
N ASN A 463 37.58 -39.24 6.05
CA ASN A 463 38.19 -39.61 4.76
C ASN A 463 39.65 -39.99 5.02
N PRO A 464 40.49 -40.62 4.14
CA PRO A 464 40.32 -41.02 2.74
C PRO A 464 40.99 -42.33 2.32
N ASN A 465 40.72 -42.71 1.07
CA ASN A 465 41.58 -43.51 0.15
C ASN A 465 41.50 -45.04 0.13
N ASN A 466 40.97 -45.64 -0.90
CA ASN A 466 41.66 -46.34 -2.00
C ASN A 466 40.71 -47.31 -2.75
N ASN A 467 40.71 -47.14 -4.04
CA ASN A 467 40.23 -48.00 -5.14
C ASN A 467 41.17 -49.24 -5.29
N PRO A 468 40.97 -50.28 -6.17
CA PRO A 468 39.79 -50.82 -6.85
C PRO A 468 39.75 -52.39 -6.93
N ASN A 469 38.69 -52.88 -7.60
CA ASN A 469 38.59 -54.19 -8.30
C ASN A 469 38.19 -55.45 -7.53
N ASN A 470 37.03 -56.04 -7.84
CA ASN A 470 36.82 -57.22 -8.66
C ASN A 470 35.40 -57.80 -8.48
N ASN A 471 34.75 -57.94 -9.60
CA ASN A 471 33.61 -58.85 -9.91
C ASN A 471 34.16 -60.30 -10.01
N PRO A 472 33.41 -61.44 -10.05
CA PRO A 472 31.97 -61.64 -10.35
C PRO A 472 31.30 -62.87 -9.69
N ASN A 473 29.95 -62.96 -9.95
CA ASN A 473 29.16 -64.19 -10.13
C ASN A 473 28.69 -65.01 -8.92
N ASN A 474 27.36 -65.11 -8.71
CA ASN A 474 26.53 -66.26 -9.10
C ASN A 474 25.09 -66.15 -8.58
N ASN A 475 24.16 -66.21 -9.52
CA ASN A 475 22.76 -66.63 -9.40
C ASN A 475 22.74 -68.19 -9.30
N PRO A 476 21.70 -68.96 -8.92
CA PRO A 476 20.29 -68.76 -9.28
C PRO A 476 19.20 -69.35 -8.32
N ASN A 477 17.94 -68.98 -8.66
CA ASN A 477 16.71 -69.77 -8.60
C ASN A 477 15.98 -70.01 -7.27
N ASN A 478 14.74 -69.56 -7.16
CA ASN A 478 13.53 -70.33 -7.49
C ASN A 478 12.24 -69.51 -7.25
N THR A 479 11.42 -69.42 -8.29
CA THR A 479 9.99 -69.20 -8.35
C THR A 479 9.31 -70.61 -8.22
N PRO A 480 7.96 -70.85 -8.08
CA PRO A 480 6.77 -70.00 -8.35
C PRO A 480 5.52 -70.27 -7.46
N GLY A 481 4.43 -69.58 -7.78
CA GLY A 481 3.07 -70.04 -7.52
C GLY A 481 2.07 -68.96 -7.12
N ASN A 482 1.41 -68.32 -7.98
CA ASN A 482 0.17 -68.43 -8.71
C ASN A 482 -1.11 -68.49 -7.83
N GLY A 483 -2.08 -67.61 -8.15
CA GLY A 483 -3.45 -67.73 -7.67
C GLY A 483 -4.25 -66.42 -7.75
N ASN A 484 -4.63 -66.10 -8.93
CA ASN A 484 -5.85 -65.52 -9.53
C ASN A 484 -7.09 -65.44 -8.64
N ASN A 485 -7.82 -64.32 -8.63
CA ASN A 485 -9.16 -64.13 -9.21
C ASN A 485 -9.81 -62.82 -8.79
N THR A 486 -10.13 -62.02 -9.78
CA THR A 486 -11.22 -61.05 -9.88
C THR A 486 -12.49 -61.82 -10.32
N PRO A 487 -13.75 -61.33 -10.41
CA PRO A 487 -14.32 -59.97 -10.32
C PRO A 487 -15.77 -59.93 -9.70
N GLY A 488 -16.40 -58.73 -9.78
CA GLY A 488 -17.87 -58.61 -9.74
C GLY A 488 -18.38 -57.37 -8.97
N ASN A 489 -18.67 -56.39 -9.57
CA ASN A 489 -19.73 -55.59 -10.19
C ASN A 489 -21.10 -55.60 -9.42
N SER A 490 -21.68 -54.39 -9.43
CA SER A 490 -23.08 -53.95 -9.38
C SER A 490 -23.47 -53.09 -8.17
N SER A 491 -23.63 -51.80 -8.41
CA SER A 491 -24.89 -51.05 -8.59
C SER A 491 -25.93 -51.18 -7.49
N ASP A 492 -26.33 -50.10 -6.86
CA ASP A 492 -27.61 -49.41 -7.02
C ASP A 492 -27.84 -48.33 -5.94
N ASN A 493 -28.19 -47.18 -6.42
CA ASN A 493 -28.89 -46.10 -5.71
C ASN A 493 -30.39 -46.47 -5.67
N PRO A 494 -31.28 -46.08 -4.74
CA PRO A 494 -31.88 -44.76 -4.85
C PRO A 494 -32.48 -44.11 -3.56
N LYS A 495 -32.57 -42.79 -3.67
CA LYS A 495 -33.72 -41.90 -3.34
C LYS A 495 -34.37 -41.80 -1.95
N GLY A 496 -34.57 -40.54 -1.61
CA GLY A 496 -35.76 -39.93 -1.00
C GLY A 496 -35.63 -39.67 0.50
N GLY A 497 -35.97 -38.57 1.02
CA GLY A 497 -36.90 -37.53 0.83
C GLY A 497 -36.98 -36.72 2.13
N THR A 498 -37.15 -35.41 1.97
CA THR A 498 -38.00 -34.48 2.76
C THR A 498 -38.05 -34.59 4.30
N ASP A 499 -37.80 -33.54 5.04
CA ASP A 499 -38.70 -32.47 5.47
C ASP A 499 -38.08 -31.63 6.58
N ASN A 500 -38.21 -30.34 6.42
CA ASN A 500 -38.19 -29.28 7.42
C ASN A 500 -39.56 -29.29 8.15
N PRO A 501 -39.87 -28.65 9.29
CA PRO A 501 -39.46 -27.37 9.81
C PRO A 501 -39.45 -27.20 11.35
N GLY A 502 -39.13 -25.99 11.80
CA GLY A 502 -39.72 -25.43 13.03
C GLY A 502 -38.73 -24.81 14.01
N ASN A 503 -38.55 -23.55 13.96
CA ASN A 503 -39.12 -22.43 14.75
C ASN A 503 -38.92 -22.47 16.28
N GLY A 504 -38.46 -21.34 16.83
CA GLY A 504 -38.57 -20.97 18.25
C GLY A 504 -37.38 -20.15 18.75
N ASN A 505 -37.36 -18.95 18.58
CA ASN A 505 -37.69 -17.71 19.29
C ASN A 505 -37.25 -17.61 20.77
N ASN A 506 -36.72 -16.41 21.05
CA ASN A 506 -36.65 -15.63 22.30
C ASN A 506 -35.40 -15.75 23.17
N ASN A 507 -34.73 -14.71 23.36
CA ASN A 507 -34.90 -13.36 23.95
C ASN A 507 -34.04 -13.17 25.20
N SER A 508 -33.43 -12.01 25.24
CA SER A 508 -33.16 -11.12 26.38
C SER A 508 -31.88 -11.25 27.20
N ASN A 509 -31.18 -10.18 27.05
CA ASN A 509 -30.73 -9.20 28.07
C ASN A 509 -29.34 -9.31 28.73
N ASN A 510 -28.67 -8.21 28.48
CA ASN A 510 -28.00 -7.32 29.44
C ASN A 510 -26.66 -7.71 30.05
N GLY A 511 -25.73 -6.82 29.85
CA GLY A 511 -24.54 -6.73 30.71
C GLY A 511 -23.38 -5.97 30.05
N THR A 512 -23.47 -4.67 30.14
CA THR A 512 -22.37 -3.70 30.12
C THR A 512 -21.00 -4.27 30.52
N ASN A 513 -19.98 -3.99 29.69
CA ASN A 513 -18.76 -3.27 30.10
C ASN A 513 -17.80 -3.16 28.94
N ASP A 514 -17.60 -1.91 28.54
CA ASP A 514 -16.45 -1.42 27.77
C ASP A 514 -15.18 -1.57 28.63
N PRO A 515 -14.00 -1.89 28.08
CA PRO A 515 -13.07 -0.80 27.87
C PRO A 515 -12.09 -0.99 26.69
N GLY A 516 -11.73 0.13 26.10
CA GLY A 516 -10.41 0.30 25.51
C GLY A 516 -10.37 0.33 23.99
N ALA A 517 -10.80 1.44 23.46
CA ALA A 517 -10.44 1.89 22.13
C ALA A 517 -8.92 2.02 21.98
N ALA A 518 -8.32 1.09 21.25
CA ALA A 518 -7.04 1.36 20.62
C ALA A 518 -7.31 2.32 19.46
N GLY A 519 -6.96 3.60 19.67
CA GLY A 519 -7.06 4.64 18.65
C GLY A 519 -6.15 4.32 17.47
N GLY A 520 -6.73 3.79 16.39
CA GLY A 520 -6.12 3.82 15.08
C GLY A 520 -6.06 5.29 14.63
N ASN A 521 -4.85 5.81 14.38
CA ASN A 521 -4.65 7.12 13.79
C ASN A 521 -5.30 7.16 12.40
N LYS A 522 -6.52 7.65 12.32
CA LYS A 522 -7.17 7.96 11.05
C LYS A 522 -6.46 9.16 10.41
N LYS A 523 -6.10 9.03 9.13
CA LYS A 523 -5.40 10.06 8.38
C LYS A 523 -6.40 11.07 7.80
N VAL A 524 -6.11 12.34 8.00
CA VAL A 524 -6.90 13.45 7.44
C VAL A 524 -6.53 13.66 5.97
N LEU A 525 -7.49 13.96 5.11
CA LEU A 525 -7.25 14.34 3.72
C LEU A 525 -6.28 15.53 3.62
N PRO A 526 -5.37 15.55 2.64
CA PRO A 526 -4.43 16.66 2.46
C PRO A 526 -5.17 17.98 2.27
N LYS A 527 -4.70 19.04 2.92
CA LYS A 527 -5.14 20.40 2.61
C LYS A 527 -4.53 20.79 1.27
N THR A 528 -5.34 21.07 0.28
CA THR A 528 -4.89 21.59 -1.02
C THR A 528 -4.27 22.94 -0.85
N GLY A 529 -3.08 23.09 -1.39
CA GLY A 529 -2.12 24.12 -1.16
C GLY A 529 -2.56 25.56 -1.38
N GLN A 530 -2.09 26.39 -0.49
CA GLN A 530 -1.82 27.79 -0.74
C GLN A 530 -0.58 28.24 0.03
N GLU A 531 0.59 27.64 -0.24
CA GLU A 531 1.86 28.18 0.30
C GLU A 531 3.06 28.11 -0.65
N THR A 532 2.89 28.05 -1.96
CA THR A 532 4.02 28.01 -2.90
C THR A 532 4.27 29.27 -3.73
N THR A 533 3.49 30.35 -3.55
CA THR A 533 3.64 31.56 -4.35
C THR A 533 4.53 32.65 -3.73
N LEU A 534 4.94 32.54 -2.47
CA LEU A 534 5.74 33.57 -1.81
C LEU A 534 7.26 33.45 -2.03
N TRP A 535 7.77 32.24 -2.34
CA TRP A 535 9.22 32.03 -2.52
C TRP A 535 9.74 32.32 -3.93
N LEU A 536 8.89 32.18 -4.95
CA LEU A 536 9.25 32.50 -6.33
C LEU A 536 9.38 34.01 -6.58
N SER A 537 8.68 34.87 -5.82
CA SER A 537 8.78 36.31 -5.92
C SER A 537 10.07 36.89 -5.29
N VAL A 538 10.62 36.21 -4.27
CA VAL A 538 11.87 36.66 -3.62
C VAL A 538 13.10 36.30 -4.46
N ALA A 539 13.11 35.13 -5.10
CA ALA A 539 14.20 34.73 -6.00
C ALA A 539 14.26 35.58 -7.28
N GLY A 540 13.10 35.97 -7.84
CA GLY A 540 13.01 36.87 -9.00
C GLY A 540 13.53 38.26 -8.72
N LEU A 541 13.29 38.81 -7.51
CA LEU A 541 13.75 40.15 -7.12
C LEU A 541 15.28 40.19 -6.92
N ALA A 542 15.88 39.12 -6.40
CA ALA A 542 17.32 39.02 -6.19
C ALA A 542 18.10 38.97 -7.53
N ILE A 543 17.56 38.33 -8.56
CA ILE A 543 18.17 38.28 -9.90
C ILE A 543 18.07 39.63 -10.59
N LEU A 544 16.97 40.38 -10.45
CA LEU A 544 16.81 41.70 -11.04
C LEU A 544 17.73 42.76 -10.39
N VAL A 545 17.96 42.70 -9.09
CA VAL A 545 18.88 43.60 -8.39
C VAL A 545 20.35 43.27 -8.73
N GLY A 546 20.69 41.97 -8.89
CA GLY A 546 22.02 41.54 -9.32
C GLY A 546 22.36 41.99 -10.76
N PHE A 547 21.43 41.87 -11.69
CA PHE A 547 21.60 42.30 -13.08
C PHE A 547 21.65 43.84 -13.21
N GLY A 548 20.81 44.58 -12.46
CA GLY A 548 20.81 46.03 -12.41
C GLY A 548 22.14 46.59 -11.91
N SER A 549 22.71 45.98 -10.89
CA SER A 549 24.02 46.39 -10.33
C SER A 549 25.19 46.09 -11.27
N TYR A 550 25.14 44.99 -12.02
CA TYR A 550 26.16 44.65 -13.00
C TYR A 550 26.17 45.59 -14.22
N VAL A 551 24.99 45.97 -14.72
CA VAL A 551 24.85 46.89 -15.85
C VAL A 551 25.25 48.33 -15.45
N PHE A 552 24.97 48.74 -14.19
CA PHE A 552 25.36 50.06 -13.68
C PHE A 552 26.87 50.17 -13.47
N LEU A 553 27.55 49.11 -13.07
CA LEU A 553 29.02 49.09 -12.93
C LEU A 553 29.75 49.09 -14.29
N GLN A 554 29.19 48.49 -15.33
CA GLN A 554 29.76 48.53 -16.69
C GLN A 554 29.61 49.89 -17.39
N LYS A 555 28.59 50.69 -17.04
CA LYS A 555 28.41 52.06 -17.60
C LYS A 555 29.32 53.11 -16.98
N LYS A 556 30.02 52.81 -15.89
CA LYS A 556 30.93 53.76 -15.20
C LYS A 556 32.41 53.55 -15.55
N THR A 557 32.72 52.62 -16.47
CA THR A 557 34.07 52.27 -16.95
C THR A 557 34.25 52.47 -18.45
N ARG A 558 33.38 53.28 -19.07
CA ARG A 558 33.61 53.81 -20.43
C ARG A 558 33.74 55.35 -20.40
#